data_f4aee3283eeff4e1ef0a9b2c563d8b2f
#
_entry.id   f4aee3283eeff4e1ef0a9b2c563d8b2f
#
_cell.length_a   1.000
_cell.length_b   1.000
_cell.length_c   1.000
_cell.angle_alpha   90.00
_cell.angle_beta   90.00
_cell.angle_gamma   90.00
#
_symmetry.space_group_name_H-M   'P 1'
#
loop_
_entity.id
_entity.type
_entity.pdbx_description
1 polymer ?
#
loop_
_entity_poly.entity_id
_entity_poly.type
_entity_poly.pdbx_seq_one_letter_code
_entity_poly.pdbx_strand_id
1 'polypeptide(L)'
;MSKPVVLIAEELSPATIDALGEGFVVRNVDGTDRPALLTAIADADAILIRSATKVDAEAIAAASRLKVVARAGVGLDNVDIKAATAAGVMVVNAPTSNIISAAELTVGHILSLARHIPAAHASLAAGAWKRSSFTGTELFEKTVGIIGLGRIGALIAARLQGFGVTVVAYDPYVTP
;
A
#
# COMPACT_ATOMS: atom_id res chain seq x y z
N MET A 1 23.07 -9.97 -26.76
CA MET A 1 21.72 -9.38 -26.54
C MET A 1 21.88 -8.27 -25.51
N SER A 2 21.24 -7.12 -25.71
CA SER A 2 21.22 -6.05 -24.70
C SER A 2 20.44 -6.52 -23.47
N LYS A 3 20.88 -6.11 -22.26
CA LYS A 3 20.16 -6.41 -21.03
C LYS A 3 18.78 -5.72 -21.08
N PRO A 4 17.69 -6.36 -20.55
CA PRO A 4 16.40 -5.71 -20.44
C PRO A 4 16.46 -4.48 -19.53
N VAL A 5 15.65 -3.47 -19.86
CA VAL A 5 15.57 -2.21 -19.11
C VAL A 5 14.42 -2.28 -18.11
N VAL A 6 14.72 -2.09 -16.83
CA VAL A 6 13.74 -1.98 -15.75
C VAL A 6 13.68 -0.53 -15.29
N LEU A 7 12.52 0.09 -15.44
CA LEU A 7 12.26 1.46 -14.98
C LEU A 7 11.68 1.43 -13.57
N ILE A 8 12.29 2.15 -12.64
CA ILE A 8 11.78 2.33 -11.27
C ILE A 8 11.19 3.74 -11.19
N ALA A 9 9.88 3.83 -10.99
CA ALA A 9 9.16 5.09 -11.06
C ALA A 9 8.83 5.70 -9.69
N GLU A 10 9.16 5.01 -8.61
CA GLU A 10 9.01 5.50 -7.23
C GLU A 10 10.14 4.93 -6.37
N GLU A 11 10.40 5.57 -5.24
CA GLU A 11 11.40 5.07 -4.29
C GLU A 11 11.03 3.67 -3.77
N LEU A 12 11.93 2.73 -3.95
CA LEU A 12 11.85 1.36 -3.47
C LEU A 12 12.99 1.06 -2.49
N SER A 13 12.78 0.04 -1.65
CA SER A 13 13.85 -0.45 -0.78
C SER A 13 15.08 -0.86 -1.61
N PRO A 14 16.31 -0.53 -1.18
CA PRO A 14 17.53 -1.01 -1.82
C PRO A 14 17.55 -2.52 -2.06
N ALA A 15 17.04 -3.30 -1.10
CA ALA A 15 16.92 -4.76 -1.24
C ALA A 15 16.04 -5.20 -2.43
N THR A 16 15.07 -4.37 -2.85
CA THR A 16 14.25 -4.65 -4.04
C THR A 16 15.08 -4.49 -5.32
N ILE A 17 15.96 -3.49 -5.34
CA ILE A 17 16.85 -3.22 -6.48
C ILE A 17 17.91 -4.31 -6.55
N ASP A 18 18.51 -4.68 -5.42
CA ASP A 18 19.51 -5.75 -5.33
C ASP A 18 18.96 -7.10 -5.79
N ALA A 19 17.67 -7.36 -5.50
CA ALA A 19 17.00 -8.59 -5.91
C ALA A 19 16.82 -8.73 -7.43
N LEU A 20 16.87 -7.63 -8.20
CA LEU A 20 16.89 -7.68 -9.67
C LEU A 20 18.19 -8.29 -10.19
N GLY A 21 19.30 -8.09 -9.47
CA GLY A 21 20.62 -8.58 -9.86
C GLY A 21 21.19 -7.90 -11.10
N GLU A 22 22.31 -8.42 -11.58
CA GLU A 22 23.08 -7.81 -12.67
C GLU A 22 22.49 -8.07 -14.08
N GLY A 23 21.40 -8.83 -14.17
CA GLY A 23 20.78 -9.21 -15.45
C GLY A 23 20.06 -8.07 -16.17
N PHE A 24 19.84 -6.95 -15.51
CA PHE A 24 19.01 -5.85 -15.97
C PHE A 24 19.77 -4.52 -16.00
N VAL A 25 19.30 -3.59 -16.82
CA VAL A 25 19.65 -2.16 -16.76
C VAL A 25 18.56 -1.47 -15.94
N VAL A 26 18.88 -0.99 -14.76
CA VAL A 26 17.94 -0.27 -13.89
C VAL A 26 18.04 1.22 -14.18
N ARG A 27 16.90 1.87 -14.41
CA ARG A 27 16.77 3.33 -14.57
C ARG A 27 15.72 3.84 -13.60
N ASN A 28 15.92 5.06 -13.07
CA ASN A 28 14.95 5.71 -12.20
C ASN A 28 14.29 6.88 -12.93
N VAL A 29 13.01 7.13 -12.60
CA VAL A 29 12.25 8.30 -13.04
C VAL A 29 11.31 8.72 -11.90
N ASP A 30 10.98 9.99 -11.83
CA ASP A 30 9.85 10.43 -11.00
C ASP A 30 8.55 10.08 -11.73
N GLY A 31 7.85 9.05 -11.25
CA GLY A 31 6.59 8.59 -11.85
C GLY A 31 5.42 9.57 -11.70
N THR A 32 5.59 10.63 -10.89
CA THR A 32 4.60 11.71 -10.76
C THR A 32 4.81 12.81 -11.80
N ASP A 33 6.00 12.91 -12.37
CA ASP A 33 6.29 13.76 -13.53
C ASP A 33 5.83 13.06 -14.81
N ARG A 34 4.64 13.41 -15.27
CA ARG A 34 4.00 12.75 -16.41
C ARG A 34 4.83 12.78 -17.71
N PRO A 35 5.36 13.92 -18.18
CA PRO A 35 6.23 13.99 -19.34
C PRO A 35 7.49 13.13 -19.22
N ALA A 36 8.15 13.16 -18.05
CA ALA A 36 9.33 12.35 -17.77
C ALA A 36 9.02 10.85 -17.81
N LEU A 37 7.89 10.44 -17.19
CA LEU A 37 7.43 9.06 -17.21
C LEU A 37 7.17 8.56 -18.64
N LEU A 38 6.42 9.30 -19.46
CA LEU A 38 6.12 8.91 -20.84
C LEU A 38 7.37 8.78 -21.70
N THR A 39 8.34 9.66 -21.49
CA THR A 39 9.63 9.59 -22.16
C THR A 39 10.45 8.36 -21.73
N ALA A 40 10.53 8.12 -20.42
CA ALA A 40 11.35 7.05 -19.86
C ALA A 40 10.78 5.64 -20.12
N ILE A 41 9.45 5.50 -20.21
CA ILE A 41 8.78 4.21 -20.39
C ILE A 41 8.88 3.72 -21.85
N ALA A 42 9.16 4.60 -22.82
CA ALA A 42 9.07 4.31 -24.24
C ALA A 42 9.93 3.12 -24.68
N ASP A 43 11.08 2.91 -24.07
CA ASP A 43 12.03 1.82 -24.38
C ASP A 43 12.27 0.88 -23.17
N ALA A 44 11.44 0.96 -22.14
CA ALA A 44 11.51 0.08 -20.98
C ALA A 44 10.88 -1.28 -21.27
N ASP A 45 11.49 -2.35 -20.78
CA ASP A 45 10.95 -3.72 -20.85
C ASP A 45 10.06 -4.03 -19.62
N ALA A 46 10.30 -3.38 -18.49
CA ALA A 46 9.48 -3.48 -17.29
C ALA A 46 9.44 -2.15 -16.52
N ILE A 47 8.36 -1.93 -15.77
CA ILE A 47 8.25 -0.80 -14.86
C ILE A 47 7.83 -1.27 -13.46
N LEU A 48 8.53 -0.77 -12.43
CA LEU A 48 8.20 -0.96 -11.02
C LEU A 48 7.61 0.33 -10.47
N ILE A 49 6.42 0.22 -9.87
CA ILE A 49 5.66 1.34 -9.33
C ILE A 49 5.16 1.05 -7.92
N ARG A 50 4.68 2.07 -7.23
CA ARG A 50 3.88 1.97 -6.02
C ARG A 50 2.51 2.63 -6.26
N SER A 51 2.09 3.56 -5.40
CA SER A 51 0.75 4.15 -5.44
C SER A 51 0.68 5.51 -6.14
N ALA A 52 1.80 6.23 -6.25
CA ALA A 52 1.82 7.59 -6.81
C ALA A 52 1.90 7.61 -8.34
N THR A 53 2.54 6.60 -8.93
CA THR A 53 2.70 6.49 -10.39
C THR A 53 1.45 5.93 -11.03
N LYS A 54 0.93 6.59 -12.06
CA LYS A 54 -0.22 6.12 -12.84
C LYS A 54 0.22 5.54 -14.17
N VAL A 55 -0.06 4.24 -14.37
CA VAL A 55 0.19 3.52 -15.63
C VAL A 55 -1.15 3.27 -16.32
N ASP A 56 -1.65 4.29 -16.98
CA ASP A 56 -2.91 4.27 -17.74
C ASP A 56 -2.68 3.86 -19.21
N ALA A 57 -3.75 3.91 -20.00
CA ALA A 57 -3.71 3.55 -21.42
C ALA A 57 -2.69 4.38 -22.21
N GLU A 58 -2.49 5.67 -21.87
CA GLU A 58 -1.50 6.53 -22.54
C GLU A 58 -0.08 6.07 -22.24
N ALA A 59 0.25 5.75 -20.98
CA ALA A 59 1.56 5.26 -20.58
C ALA A 59 1.87 3.90 -21.26
N ILE A 60 0.87 3.02 -21.32
CA ILE A 60 1.00 1.72 -21.99
C ILE A 60 1.21 1.89 -23.50
N ALA A 61 0.47 2.80 -24.13
CA ALA A 61 0.61 3.08 -25.56
C ALA A 61 1.97 3.70 -25.92
N ALA A 62 2.55 4.51 -25.02
CA ALA A 62 3.88 5.08 -25.18
C ALA A 62 5.02 4.03 -25.07
N ALA A 63 4.75 2.89 -24.44
CA ALA A 63 5.74 1.89 -24.07
C ALA A 63 5.87 0.79 -25.17
N SER A 64 6.74 0.99 -26.15
CA SER A 64 6.86 0.09 -27.31
C SER A 64 7.41 -1.31 -26.98
N ARG A 65 8.06 -1.50 -25.82
CA ARG A 65 8.75 -2.74 -25.44
C ARG A 65 8.28 -3.33 -24.12
N LEU A 66 7.33 -2.68 -23.43
CA LEU A 66 6.89 -3.04 -22.11
C LEU A 66 6.28 -4.44 -22.08
N LYS A 67 6.76 -5.28 -21.18
CA LYS A 67 6.28 -6.65 -20.94
C LYS A 67 5.63 -6.81 -19.58
N VAL A 68 6.10 -6.03 -18.58
CA VAL A 68 5.67 -6.19 -17.20
C VAL A 68 5.47 -4.81 -16.53
N VAL A 69 4.32 -4.66 -15.90
CA VAL A 69 4.06 -3.62 -14.88
C VAL A 69 4.03 -4.31 -13.52
N ALA A 70 4.98 -4.01 -12.64
CA ALA A 70 5.04 -4.57 -11.31
C ALA A 70 4.71 -3.50 -10.25
N ARG A 71 3.64 -3.72 -9.46
CA ARG A 71 3.30 -2.83 -8.35
C ARG A 71 3.76 -3.39 -7.03
N ALA A 72 4.63 -2.66 -6.33
CA ALA A 72 5.01 -2.94 -4.95
C ALA A 72 3.88 -2.53 -3.98
N GLY A 73 2.79 -3.28 -3.98
CA GLY A 73 1.59 -3.06 -3.19
C GLY A 73 0.47 -4.02 -3.55
N VAL A 74 -0.65 -3.95 -2.83
CA VAL A 74 -1.76 -4.91 -2.98
C VAL A 74 -2.74 -4.50 -4.09
N GLY A 75 -3.22 -3.26 -4.10
CA GLY A 75 -4.18 -2.77 -5.09
C GLY A 75 -3.55 -2.58 -6.46
N LEU A 76 -4.36 -2.40 -7.50
CA LEU A 76 -3.95 -2.12 -8.88
C LEU A 76 -4.75 -0.94 -9.47
N ASP A 77 -5.29 -0.10 -8.61
CA ASP A 77 -6.16 1.02 -8.93
C ASP A 77 -5.49 2.11 -9.78
N ASN A 78 -4.17 2.16 -9.76
CA ASN A 78 -3.36 3.09 -10.54
C ASN A 78 -2.81 2.48 -11.86
N VAL A 79 -3.26 1.26 -12.24
CA VAL A 79 -2.88 0.59 -13.50
C VAL A 79 -4.12 0.29 -14.33
N ASP A 80 -4.11 0.67 -15.60
CA ASP A 80 -5.17 0.27 -16.54
C ASP A 80 -4.95 -1.18 -17.00
N ILE A 81 -5.59 -2.10 -16.25
CA ILE A 81 -5.50 -3.55 -16.50
C ILE A 81 -6.04 -3.91 -17.90
N LYS A 82 -7.08 -3.21 -18.38
CA LYS A 82 -7.69 -3.51 -19.69
C LYS A 82 -6.74 -3.12 -20.82
N ALA A 83 -6.14 -1.94 -20.73
CA ALA A 83 -5.14 -1.49 -21.69
C ALA A 83 -3.89 -2.38 -21.68
N ALA A 84 -3.39 -2.75 -20.49
CA ALA A 84 -2.26 -3.65 -20.35
C ALA A 84 -2.54 -5.02 -20.98
N THR A 85 -3.71 -5.59 -20.71
CA THR A 85 -4.13 -6.88 -21.31
C THR A 85 -4.21 -6.79 -22.83
N ALA A 86 -4.80 -5.73 -23.36
CA ALA A 86 -4.91 -5.52 -24.80
C ALA A 86 -3.53 -5.37 -25.48
N ALA A 87 -2.55 -4.78 -24.77
CA ALA A 87 -1.17 -4.64 -25.24
C ALA A 87 -0.28 -5.87 -24.97
N GLY A 88 -0.81 -6.93 -24.34
CA GLY A 88 -0.03 -8.12 -23.99
C GLY A 88 0.97 -7.88 -22.85
N VAL A 89 0.75 -6.86 -22.02
CA VAL A 89 1.59 -6.50 -20.87
C VAL A 89 1.09 -7.20 -19.63
N MET A 90 1.96 -7.95 -18.96
CA MET A 90 1.67 -8.59 -17.68
C MET A 90 1.63 -7.56 -16.57
N VAL A 91 0.60 -7.62 -15.71
CA VAL A 91 0.51 -6.80 -14.51
C VAL A 91 0.60 -7.71 -13.28
N VAL A 92 1.57 -7.42 -12.42
CA VAL A 92 1.81 -8.18 -11.17
C VAL A 92 1.80 -7.25 -9.96
N ASN A 93 1.42 -7.79 -8.81
CA ASN A 93 1.39 -7.06 -7.55
C ASN A 93 2.02 -7.87 -6.41
N ALA A 94 2.13 -7.27 -5.24
CA ALA A 94 2.61 -7.91 -4.00
C ALA A 94 1.42 -8.09 -3.02
N PRO A 95 0.58 -9.11 -3.17
CA PRO A 95 -0.74 -9.19 -2.54
C PRO A 95 -0.72 -9.43 -1.03
N THR A 96 0.43 -9.68 -0.44
CA THR A 96 0.58 -9.96 1.01
C THR A 96 1.58 -9.05 1.72
N SER A 97 2.28 -8.19 0.99
CA SER A 97 3.46 -7.47 1.49
C SER A 97 3.20 -6.54 2.69
N ASN A 98 2.00 -5.95 2.78
CA ASN A 98 1.70 -4.94 3.81
C ASN A 98 0.45 -5.25 4.66
N ILE A 99 -0.18 -6.42 4.50
CA ILE A 99 -1.47 -6.71 5.17
C ILE A 99 -1.33 -6.74 6.70
N ILE A 100 -0.22 -7.29 7.20
CA ILE A 100 0.06 -7.34 8.64
C ILE A 100 0.31 -5.94 9.18
N SER A 101 1.20 -5.18 8.54
CA SER A 101 1.55 -3.82 8.95
C SER A 101 0.33 -2.89 8.94
N ALA A 102 -0.53 -3.00 7.93
CA ALA A 102 -1.76 -2.22 7.86
C ALA A 102 -2.74 -2.58 8.98
N ALA A 103 -2.89 -3.88 9.29
CA ALA A 103 -3.75 -4.33 10.37
C ALA A 103 -3.23 -3.85 11.74
N GLU A 104 -1.94 -3.92 11.98
CA GLU A 104 -1.32 -3.48 13.25
C GLU A 104 -1.42 -1.97 13.41
N LEU A 105 -1.13 -1.20 12.37
CA LEU A 105 -1.28 0.25 12.39
C LEU A 105 -2.73 0.67 12.66
N THR A 106 -3.70 -0.03 12.09
CA THR A 106 -5.13 0.23 12.33
C THR A 106 -5.49 0.02 13.80
N VAL A 107 -5.06 -1.09 14.40
CA VAL A 107 -5.28 -1.32 15.83
C VAL A 107 -4.58 -0.26 16.69
N GLY A 108 -3.35 0.11 16.32
CA GLY A 108 -2.60 1.20 16.97
C GLY A 108 -3.34 2.53 16.92
N HIS A 109 -3.95 2.89 15.78
CA HIS A 109 -4.76 4.10 15.66
C HIS A 109 -6.05 4.05 16.50
N ILE A 110 -6.74 2.90 16.53
CA ILE A 110 -7.92 2.71 17.37
C ILE A 110 -7.58 2.96 18.85
N LEU A 111 -6.51 2.35 19.36
CA LEU A 111 -6.05 2.54 20.74
C LEU A 111 -5.59 3.99 20.99
N SER A 112 -4.85 4.58 20.06
CA SER A 112 -4.38 5.96 20.15
C SER A 112 -5.54 6.95 20.27
N LEU A 113 -6.59 6.72 19.49
CA LEU A 113 -7.80 7.54 19.51
C LEU A 113 -8.58 7.34 20.81
N ALA A 114 -8.88 6.08 21.17
CA ALA A 114 -9.66 5.73 22.36
C ALA A 114 -9.01 6.23 23.66
N ARG A 115 -7.69 6.28 23.71
CA ARG A 115 -6.91 6.60 24.92
C ARG A 115 -6.20 7.96 24.84
N HIS A 116 -6.46 8.79 23.83
CA HIS A 116 -5.85 10.12 23.64
C HIS A 116 -4.32 10.12 23.64
N ILE A 117 -3.67 9.03 23.18
CA ILE A 117 -2.22 8.83 23.33
C ILE A 117 -1.40 9.99 22.74
N PRO A 118 -1.62 10.48 21.51
CA PRO A 118 -0.82 11.57 20.94
C PRO A 118 -0.96 12.88 21.73
N ALA A 119 -2.18 13.22 22.13
CA ALA A 119 -2.45 14.45 22.87
C ALA A 119 -1.86 14.41 24.30
N ALA A 120 -1.97 13.26 24.98
CA ALA A 120 -1.36 13.06 26.29
C ALA A 120 0.16 13.13 26.23
N HIS A 121 0.77 12.51 25.21
CA HIS A 121 2.21 12.57 24.96
C HIS A 121 2.68 14.01 24.72
N ALA A 122 2.02 14.75 23.82
CA ALA A 122 2.37 16.14 23.53
C ALA A 122 2.26 17.04 24.76
N SER A 123 1.21 16.88 25.56
CA SER A 123 1.03 17.61 26.81
C SER A 123 2.15 17.35 27.81
N LEU A 124 2.53 16.08 27.99
CA LEU A 124 3.60 15.69 28.91
C LEU A 124 4.98 16.17 28.41
N ALA A 125 5.25 16.04 27.13
CA ALA A 125 6.51 16.53 26.51
C ALA A 125 6.67 18.04 26.65
N ALA A 126 5.55 18.79 26.68
CA ALA A 126 5.53 20.23 26.96
C ALA A 126 5.63 20.57 28.46
N GLY A 127 5.89 19.60 29.34
CA GLY A 127 6.03 19.79 30.78
C GLY A 127 4.71 19.91 31.57
N ALA A 128 3.57 19.66 30.94
CA ALA A 128 2.26 19.75 31.59
C ALA A 128 1.78 18.39 32.13
N TRP A 129 1.36 18.35 33.40
CA TRP A 129 0.80 17.17 34.05
C TRP A 129 -0.72 17.29 34.15
N LYS A 130 -1.43 16.97 33.06
CA LYS A 130 -2.90 17.14 32.96
C LYS A 130 -3.63 15.79 32.89
N ARG A 131 -3.39 14.91 33.84
CA ARG A 131 -3.87 13.51 33.83
C ARG A 131 -5.40 13.37 33.59
N SER A 132 -6.21 14.18 34.23
CA SER A 132 -7.68 14.12 34.12
C SER A 132 -8.22 14.58 32.78
N SER A 133 -7.42 15.34 31.98
CA SER A 133 -7.83 15.83 30.68
C SER A 133 -7.78 14.74 29.59
N PHE A 134 -7.15 13.61 29.90
CA PHE A 134 -6.94 12.51 28.94
C PHE A 134 -7.63 11.21 29.38
N THR A 135 -8.78 11.35 30.06
CA THR A 135 -9.63 10.21 30.37
C THR A 135 -10.21 9.68 29.07
N GLY A 136 -9.82 8.47 28.70
CA GLY A 136 -10.25 7.81 27.46
C GLY A 136 -11.31 6.75 27.70
N THR A 137 -11.54 5.94 26.68
CA THR A 137 -12.48 4.81 26.68
C THR A 137 -11.70 3.50 26.56
N GLU A 138 -12.06 2.51 27.37
CA GLU A 138 -11.58 1.14 27.19
C GLU A 138 -12.32 0.47 26.03
N LEU A 139 -11.63 -0.44 25.34
CA LEU A 139 -12.25 -1.23 24.27
C LEU A 139 -13.05 -2.41 24.83
N PHE A 140 -12.77 -2.85 26.05
CA PHE A 140 -13.46 -3.96 26.70
C PHE A 140 -14.98 -3.79 26.66
N GLU A 141 -15.70 -4.86 26.27
CA GLU A 141 -17.17 -4.88 26.10
C GLU A 141 -17.74 -3.89 25.06
N LYS A 142 -16.90 -3.27 24.23
CA LYS A 142 -17.38 -2.42 23.14
C LYS A 142 -17.67 -3.27 21.89
N THR A 143 -18.52 -2.73 21.03
CA THR A 143 -18.76 -3.29 19.69
C THR A 143 -17.94 -2.52 18.68
N VAL A 144 -17.17 -3.24 17.86
CA VAL A 144 -16.39 -2.69 16.76
C VAL A 144 -16.97 -3.18 15.44
N GLY A 145 -17.37 -2.22 14.58
CA GLY A 145 -17.84 -2.49 13.24
C GLY A 145 -16.68 -2.53 12.26
N ILE A 146 -16.61 -3.57 11.43
CA ILE A 146 -15.63 -3.70 10.34
C ILE A 146 -16.38 -3.68 9.01
N ILE A 147 -16.06 -2.71 8.17
CA ILE A 147 -16.57 -2.64 6.79
C ILE A 147 -15.46 -3.12 5.87
N GLY A 148 -15.67 -4.29 5.24
CA GLY A 148 -14.68 -5.04 4.47
C GLY A 148 -13.97 -6.10 5.30
N LEU A 149 -14.39 -7.37 5.15
CA LEU A 149 -13.80 -8.52 5.87
C LEU A 149 -12.82 -9.31 4.98
N GLY A 150 -12.07 -8.59 4.14
CA GLY A 150 -10.97 -9.17 3.38
C GLY A 150 -9.75 -9.49 4.25
N ARG A 151 -8.60 -9.70 3.62
CA ARG A 151 -7.35 -10.10 4.31
C ARG A 151 -6.97 -9.19 5.48
N ILE A 152 -7.05 -7.86 5.31
CA ILE A 152 -6.73 -6.89 6.36
C ILE A 152 -7.82 -6.87 7.43
N GLY A 153 -9.10 -6.79 7.03
CA GLY A 153 -10.23 -6.76 7.97
C GLY A 153 -10.27 -7.98 8.88
N ALA A 154 -10.02 -9.17 8.36
CA ALA A 154 -9.94 -10.40 9.14
C ALA A 154 -8.79 -10.37 10.16
N LEU A 155 -7.63 -9.84 9.79
CA LEU A 155 -6.49 -9.69 10.71
C LEU A 155 -6.76 -8.64 11.79
N ILE A 156 -7.49 -7.57 11.48
CA ILE A 156 -7.92 -6.57 12.47
C ILE A 156 -8.91 -7.21 13.43
N ALA A 157 -9.93 -7.92 12.93
CA ALA A 157 -10.92 -8.63 13.74
C ALA A 157 -10.25 -9.56 14.76
N ALA A 158 -9.34 -10.41 14.30
CA ALA A 158 -8.63 -11.36 15.15
C ALA A 158 -7.82 -10.67 16.26
N ARG A 159 -7.17 -9.53 15.96
CA ARG A 159 -6.41 -8.77 16.97
C ARG A 159 -7.30 -8.06 17.97
N LEU A 160 -8.42 -7.52 17.50
CA LEU A 160 -9.36 -6.79 18.37
C LEU A 160 -10.08 -7.72 19.35
N GLN A 161 -10.32 -8.98 19.01
CA GLN A 161 -10.90 -9.96 19.93
C GLN A 161 -10.09 -10.10 21.24
N GLY A 162 -8.76 -9.93 21.17
CA GLY A 162 -7.91 -9.93 22.37
C GLY A 162 -8.20 -8.80 23.36
N PHE A 163 -8.94 -7.76 22.97
CA PHE A 163 -9.38 -6.67 23.85
C PHE A 163 -10.77 -6.89 24.44
N GLY A 164 -11.38 -8.06 24.26
CA GLY A 164 -12.71 -8.36 24.79
C GLY A 164 -13.84 -7.57 24.10
N VAL A 165 -13.66 -7.18 22.85
CA VAL A 165 -14.69 -6.50 22.06
C VAL A 165 -15.63 -7.51 21.39
N THR A 166 -16.85 -7.08 21.07
CA THR A 166 -17.73 -7.73 20.12
C THR A 166 -17.41 -7.19 18.72
N VAL A 167 -17.04 -8.07 17.78
CA VAL A 167 -16.79 -7.67 16.38
C VAL A 167 -18.05 -7.96 15.55
N VAL A 168 -18.52 -6.93 14.82
CA VAL A 168 -19.53 -7.07 13.78
C VAL A 168 -18.91 -6.65 12.46
N ALA A 169 -19.22 -7.37 11.38
CA ALA A 169 -18.59 -7.09 10.09
C ALA A 169 -19.64 -7.03 8.97
N TYR A 170 -19.35 -6.22 7.97
CA TYR A 170 -20.06 -6.20 6.70
C TYR A 170 -19.04 -6.36 5.56
N ASP A 171 -19.33 -7.31 4.66
CA ASP A 171 -18.58 -7.51 3.42
C ASP A 171 -19.54 -8.03 2.34
N PRO A 172 -19.58 -7.41 1.15
CA PRO A 172 -20.51 -7.84 0.08
C PRO A 172 -20.15 -9.20 -0.53
N TYR A 173 -18.95 -9.72 -0.29
CA TYR A 173 -18.43 -10.96 -0.89
C TYR A 173 -18.28 -12.09 0.13
N VAL A 174 -18.45 -11.83 1.41
CA VAL A 174 -18.38 -12.83 2.48
C VAL A 174 -19.80 -13.09 2.99
N THR A 175 -20.24 -14.33 2.86
CA THR A 175 -21.53 -14.79 3.44
C THR A 175 -21.33 -15.16 4.91
N PRO A 176 -22.37 -15.01 5.76
CA PRO A 176 -22.37 -15.44 7.16
C PRO A 176 -22.12 -16.94 7.33
#